data_990c62bc0001dc6084bf3fb4f4579165
#
_entry.id   990c62bc0001dc6084bf3fb4f4579165
#
_cell.length_a   1.000
_cell.length_b   1.000
_cell.length_c   1.000
_cell.angle_alpha   90.00
_cell.angle_beta   90.00
_cell.angle_gamma   90.00
#
_symmetry.space_group_name_H-M   'P 1'
#
loop_
_entity.id
_entity.type
_entity.pdbx_description
1 polymer ?
#
loop_
_entity_poly.entity_id
_entity_poly.type
_entity_poly.pdbx_seq_one_letter_code
_entity_poly.pdbx_strand_id
1 'polypeptide(L)'
;MALLMFSTVNAHLYAQASNKVIYYSDFGAKGDGVTDDFDAIIKAHDAANEAGLKVSANAGATYYIGAADKTAQIQTNVDWGDAKFIIDDSKVEVTNRNSQLFNVSSKLSATKVTTVKTLKKNQTKLDISLPYHSFIVVTDHTTMRYIREGPNQNNGAAQTDVLVTDKNGNVDMNTPIIWDYHSITSMTAYPIDTETLTINGGHFTTIANQAESKYTYYARGIGVVRSNVVIDGVKHEITGELDHGAPYNGFIAISNCTEVTLQNCKLSGHKIYSTIGSANTSVTMGSYDVTVNRSANVTVRNCKQYNDIHDPSYWGIFASNYSKNITFDAVEFSRFDAHMGVANATVRNSVLGHMGMNIIGCGQFLVENTKVCGWNFINLRSDYGSTWEGEVIIRNCEYFPRNGAQVDATLINGSYSGQHNFGYTCYMPRKITIDGLIINDINPPDNYRGPKIFAPFNNAYTSETFQEKYPYVITEEIEIKNLTTKSGKPYLISNNPFMFRNVKVMKIIEVIDTAF
;
A
#
# COMPACT_ATOMS: atom_id res chain seq x y z
N MET A 1 32.38 -49.15 -18.52
CA MET A 1 33.12 -47.86 -18.55
C MET A 1 32.46 -46.78 -19.42
N ALA A 2 31.40 -47.06 -20.17
CA ALA A 2 30.71 -46.06 -21.02
C ALA A 2 29.56 -45.31 -20.32
N LEU A 3 29.05 -45.81 -19.18
CA LEU A 3 27.90 -45.19 -18.48
C LEU A 3 28.29 -44.00 -17.58
N LEU A 4 29.54 -43.86 -17.14
CA LEU A 4 30.02 -42.76 -16.31
C LEU A 4 30.39 -41.47 -17.10
N MET A 5 30.65 -41.59 -18.41
CA MET A 5 31.00 -40.40 -19.21
C MET A 5 29.75 -39.61 -19.67
N PHE A 6 28.58 -40.23 -19.79
CA PHE A 6 27.36 -39.50 -20.17
C PHE A 6 26.78 -38.62 -19.06
N SER A 7 27.00 -38.98 -17.79
CA SER A 7 26.52 -38.19 -16.67
C SER A 7 27.37 -36.93 -16.42
N THR A 8 28.65 -36.96 -16.69
CA THR A 8 29.56 -35.81 -16.48
C THR A 8 29.45 -34.76 -17.59
N VAL A 9 29.16 -35.20 -18.84
CA VAL A 9 28.96 -34.26 -19.97
C VAL A 9 27.66 -33.52 -19.82
N ASN A 10 26.58 -34.18 -19.40
CA ASN A 10 25.30 -33.49 -19.13
C ASN A 10 25.39 -32.53 -17.92
N ALA A 11 26.08 -32.94 -16.84
CA ALA A 11 26.28 -32.03 -15.68
C ALA A 11 27.13 -30.81 -16.04
N HIS A 12 28.13 -30.96 -16.93
CA HIS A 12 28.93 -29.81 -17.39
C HIS A 12 28.15 -28.88 -18.34
N LEU A 13 27.30 -29.45 -19.20
CA LEU A 13 26.41 -28.65 -20.07
C LEU A 13 25.34 -27.93 -19.27
N TYR A 14 24.77 -28.54 -18.24
CA TYR A 14 23.84 -27.87 -17.32
C TYR A 14 24.55 -26.81 -16.47
N ALA A 15 25.77 -27.04 -15.99
CA ALA A 15 26.54 -26.06 -15.25
C ALA A 15 27.00 -24.86 -16.12
N GLN A 16 27.28 -25.09 -17.42
CA GLN A 16 27.56 -23.97 -18.35
C GLN A 16 26.31 -23.19 -18.76
N ALA A 17 25.13 -23.83 -18.80
CA ALA A 17 23.86 -23.13 -19.08
C ALA A 17 23.45 -22.23 -17.90
N SER A 18 23.77 -22.58 -16.66
CA SER A 18 23.36 -21.84 -15.46
C SER A 18 24.03 -20.47 -15.28
N ASN A 19 25.09 -20.15 -16.01
CA ASN A 19 25.82 -18.87 -15.94
C ASN A 19 25.59 -17.96 -17.16
N LYS A 20 24.76 -18.35 -18.13
CA LYS A 20 24.49 -17.50 -19.29
C LYS A 20 23.49 -16.40 -18.92
N VAL A 21 23.88 -15.17 -19.16
CA VAL A 21 23.08 -13.94 -18.94
C VAL A 21 22.70 -13.38 -20.30
N ILE A 22 21.48 -12.90 -20.43
CA ILE A 22 20.97 -12.20 -21.61
C ILE A 22 21.09 -10.70 -21.38
N TYR A 23 21.70 -9.99 -22.31
CA TYR A 23 21.84 -8.53 -22.28
C TYR A 23 20.91 -7.86 -23.30
N TYR A 24 20.45 -6.68 -23.01
CA TYR A 24 19.60 -5.91 -23.94
C TYR A 24 20.31 -5.61 -25.27
N SER A 25 21.63 -5.38 -25.24
CA SER A 25 22.45 -5.20 -26.43
C SER A 25 22.47 -6.44 -27.37
N ASP A 26 22.26 -7.65 -26.84
CA ASP A 26 22.19 -8.87 -27.67
C ASP A 26 20.99 -8.84 -28.63
N PHE A 27 19.99 -8.00 -28.33
CA PHE A 27 18.77 -7.82 -29.13
C PHE A 27 18.70 -6.44 -29.83
N GLY A 28 19.81 -5.70 -29.81
CA GLY A 28 19.96 -4.47 -30.58
C GLY A 28 19.67 -3.17 -29.83
N ALA A 29 19.45 -3.23 -28.50
CA ALA A 29 19.34 -2.02 -27.69
C ALA A 29 20.63 -1.20 -27.76
N LYS A 30 20.49 0.11 -27.94
CA LYS A 30 21.62 1.04 -28.07
C LYS A 30 22.10 1.55 -26.71
N GLY A 31 21.18 1.79 -25.78
CA GLY A 31 21.51 2.34 -24.48
C GLY A 31 22.12 3.74 -24.54
N ASP A 32 21.78 4.54 -25.57
CA ASP A 32 22.33 5.87 -25.84
C ASP A 32 21.47 7.02 -25.29
N GLY A 33 20.32 6.70 -24.68
CA GLY A 33 19.37 7.64 -24.09
C GLY A 33 18.49 8.37 -25.11
N VAL A 34 18.55 8.02 -26.40
CA VAL A 34 17.83 8.71 -27.48
C VAL A 34 17.05 7.73 -28.35
N THR A 35 17.68 6.60 -28.72
CA THR A 35 17.03 5.54 -29.49
C THR A 35 16.00 4.84 -28.62
N ASP A 36 14.77 4.63 -29.17
CA ASP A 36 13.76 3.81 -28.47
C ASP A 36 14.21 2.36 -28.44
N ASP A 37 14.63 1.91 -27.27
CA ASP A 37 15.19 0.58 -27.05
C ASP A 37 14.13 -0.45 -26.64
N PHE A 38 12.83 -0.05 -26.50
CA PHE A 38 11.86 -0.89 -25.82
C PHE A 38 11.58 -2.21 -26.55
N ASP A 39 11.59 -2.22 -27.89
CA ASP A 39 11.42 -3.46 -28.66
C ASP A 39 12.58 -4.45 -28.45
N ALA A 40 13.80 -3.95 -28.27
CA ALA A 40 14.95 -4.80 -27.96
C ALA A 40 14.87 -5.35 -26.52
N ILE A 41 14.43 -4.51 -25.56
CA ILE A 41 14.18 -4.91 -24.18
C ILE A 41 13.13 -6.04 -24.12
N ILE A 42 11.99 -5.88 -24.81
CA ILE A 42 10.94 -6.92 -24.89
C ILE A 42 11.51 -8.23 -25.40
N LYS A 43 12.21 -8.22 -26.52
CA LYS A 43 12.82 -9.42 -27.12
C LYS A 43 13.81 -10.12 -26.19
N ALA A 44 14.60 -9.35 -25.43
CA ALA A 44 15.54 -9.90 -24.46
C ALA A 44 14.80 -10.63 -23.33
N HIS A 45 13.73 -10.04 -22.79
CA HIS A 45 12.91 -10.69 -21.77
C HIS A 45 12.18 -11.92 -22.31
N ASP A 46 11.65 -11.89 -23.54
CA ASP A 46 11.01 -13.04 -24.16
C ASP A 46 11.98 -14.22 -24.29
N ALA A 47 13.18 -13.98 -24.80
CA ALA A 47 14.22 -14.99 -24.91
C ALA A 47 14.67 -15.53 -23.54
N ALA A 48 14.78 -14.66 -22.54
CA ALA A 48 15.12 -15.06 -21.18
C ALA A 48 14.03 -15.92 -20.53
N ASN A 49 12.77 -15.54 -20.72
CA ASN A 49 11.63 -16.29 -20.21
C ASN A 49 11.55 -17.70 -20.82
N GLU A 50 11.80 -17.82 -22.13
CA GLU A 50 11.85 -19.10 -22.83
C GLU A 50 13.00 -19.99 -22.33
N ALA A 51 14.20 -19.40 -22.21
CA ALA A 51 15.40 -20.13 -21.83
C ALA A 51 15.56 -20.33 -20.31
N GLY A 52 14.75 -19.66 -19.47
CA GLY A 52 14.93 -19.69 -18.02
C GLY A 52 16.19 -18.96 -17.54
N LEU A 53 16.66 -17.95 -18.27
CA LEU A 53 17.92 -17.25 -18.02
C LEU A 53 17.69 -15.88 -17.36
N LYS A 54 18.70 -15.39 -16.64
CA LYS A 54 18.71 -14.05 -16.07
C LYS A 54 18.87 -13.01 -17.18
N VAL A 55 18.17 -11.87 -17.05
CA VAL A 55 18.37 -10.68 -17.86
C VAL A 55 19.26 -9.68 -17.10
N SER A 56 20.20 -9.03 -17.80
CA SER A 56 20.95 -7.91 -17.27
C SER A 56 20.93 -6.73 -18.23
N ALA A 57 20.82 -5.54 -17.68
CA ALA A 57 21.09 -4.32 -18.43
C ALA A 57 22.61 -4.18 -18.66
N ASN A 58 23.00 -3.47 -19.72
CA ASN A 58 24.41 -3.15 -19.94
C ASN A 58 24.86 -2.04 -18.96
N ALA A 59 26.01 -2.22 -18.35
CA ALA A 59 26.55 -1.26 -17.39
C ALA A 59 26.69 0.15 -18.00
N GLY A 60 26.23 1.16 -17.29
CA GLY A 60 26.27 2.57 -17.72
C GLY A 60 25.34 2.93 -18.87
N ALA A 61 24.54 2.00 -19.39
CA ALA A 61 23.59 2.29 -20.47
C ALA A 61 22.47 3.22 -20.00
N THR A 62 21.92 3.99 -20.94
CA THR A 62 20.72 4.79 -20.77
C THR A 62 19.71 4.38 -21.84
N TYR A 63 18.65 3.68 -21.46
CA TYR A 63 17.60 3.22 -22.36
C TYR A 63 16.47 4.26 -22.41
N TYR A 64 16.05 4.62 -23.61
CA TYR A 64 14.87 5.45 -23.83
C TYR A 64 13.68 4.57 -24.17
N ILE A 65 12.53 4.84 -23.55
CA ILE A 65 11.25 4.16 -23.76
C ILE A 65 10.20 5.20 -24.15
N GLY A 66 9.75 5.12 -25.38
CA GLY A 66 8.79 6.06 -25.93
C GLY A 66 7.33 5.74 -25.59
N ALA A 67 6.43 6.28 -26.39
CA ALA A 67 4.98 6.30 -26.17
C ALA A 67 4.23 4.99 -26.52
N ALA A 68 4.92 3.93 -26.92
CA ALA A 68 4.27 2.71 -27.40
C ALA A 68 3.47 1.97 -26.31
N ASP A 69 2.31 1.44 -26.70
CA ASP A 69 1.48 0.55 -25.88
C ASP A 69 2.01 -0.89 -25.98
N LYS A 70 3.07 -1.17 -25.24
CA LYS A 70 3.77 -2.45 -25.22
C LYS A 70 4.19 -2.79 -23.79
N THR A 71 4.43 -4.08 -23.53
CA THR A 71 4.84 -4.58 -22.22
C THR A 71 5.93 -5.66 -22.36
N ALA A 72 7.02 -5.52 -21.62
CA ALA A 72 8.01 -6.56 -21.43
C ALA A 72 7.57 -7.48 -20.28
N GLN A 73 7.41 -8.77 -20.55
CA GLN A 73 7.05 -9.78 -19.53
C GLN A 73 8.30 -10.24 -18.80
N ILE A 74 8.32 -10.12 -17.48
CA ILE A 74 9.41 -10.56 -16.61
C ILE A 74 8.98 -11.83 -15.89
N GLN A 75 9.62 -12.96 -16.21
CA GLN A 75 9.38 -14.26 -15.56
C GLN A 75 10.68 -14.93 -15.07
N THR A 76 11.79 -14.22 -15.18
CA THR A 76 13.13 -14.62 -14.70
C THR A 76 13.78 -13.46 -13.95
N ASN A 77 14.85 -13.76 -13.22
CA ASN A 77 15.58 -12.73 -12.47
C ASN A 77 16.14 -11.64 -13.38
N VAL A 78 16.12 -10.40 -12.88
CA VAL A 78 16.60 -9.23 -13.61
C VAL A 78 17.65 -8.49 -12.79
N ASP A 79 18.67 -8.01 -13.47
CA ASP A 79 19.70 -7.15 -12.90
C ASP A 79 19.88 -5.92 -13.78
N TRP A 80 19.28 -4.83 -13.38
CA TRP A 80 19.43 -3.55 -14.05
C TRP A 80 20.68 -2.79 -13.58
N GLY A 81 21.23 -3.17 -12.41
CA GLY A 81 22.43 -2.53 -11.85
C GLY A 81 22.29 -1.01 -11.77
N ASP A 82 23.20 -0.30 -12.39
CA ASP A 82 23.26 1.18 -12.47
C ASP A 82 22.67 1.75 -13.78
N ALA A 83 22.10 0.90 -14.63
CA ALA A 83 21.50 1.35 -15.90
C ALA A 83 20.36 2.35 -15.66
N LYS A 84 20.25 3.30 -16.58
CA LYS A 84 19.23 4.34 -16.57
C LYS A 84 18.14 4.03 -17.57
N PHE A 85 16.89 4.42 -17.24
CA PHE A 85 15.74 4.27 -18.11
C PHE A 85 14.98 5.60 -18.14
N ILE A 86 14.78 6.14 -19.32
CA ILE A 86 13.98 7.34 -19.55
C ILE A 86 12.62 6.88 -20.10
N ILE A 87 11.55 7.09 -19.34
CA ILE A 87 10.18 6.79 -19.71
C ILE A 87 9.51 8.11 -20.13
N ASP A 88 9.20 8.25 -21.41
CA ASP A 88 8.59 9.48 -21.92
C ASP A 88 7.07 9.36 -22.00
N ASP A 89 6.39 9.81 -20.94
CA ASP A 89 4.92 9.87 -20.89
C ASP A 89 4.34 11.17 -21.46
N SER A 90 5.18 12.14 -21.82
CA SER A 90 4.75 13.43 -22.34
C SER A 90 3.97 13.34 -23.66
N LYS A 91 4.16 12.23 -24.39
CA LYS A 91 3.55 11.97 -25.72
C LYS A 91 2.60 10.77 -25.72
N VAL A 92 2.34 10.18 -24.55
CA VAL A 92 1.48 8.99 -24.45
C VAL A 92 0.02 9.39 -24.60
N GLU A 93 -0.64 8.80 -25.59
CA GLU A 93 -2.08 8.95 -25.78
C GLU A 93 -2.87 8.40 -24.59
N VAL A 94 -3.97 9.09 -24.23
CA VAL A 94 -4.82 8.70 -23.09
C VAL A 94 -5.32 7.26 -23.19
N THR A 95 -5.47 6.71 -24.39
CA THR A 95 -5.86 5.31 -24.63
C THR A 95 -4.77 4.30 -24.26
N ASN A 96 -3.51 4.70 -24.30
CA ASN A 96 -2.33 3.84 -24.09
C ASN A 96 -1.70 4.01 -22.68
N ARG A 97 -2.31 4.83 -21.84
CA ARG A 97 -1.75 5.21 -20.53
C ARG A 97 -1.69 4.11 -19.47
N ASN A 98 -2.39 2.99 -19.67
CA ASN A 98 -2.51 1.92 -18.68
C ASN A 98 -1.62 0.70 -18.95
N SER A 99 -0.71 0.77 -19.92
CA SER A 99 0.19 -0.32 -20.25
C SER A 99 1.43 -0.26 -19.37
N GLN A 100 1.51 -1.16 -18.37
CA GLN A 100 2.74 -1.35 -17.61
C GLN A 100 3.88 -1.70 -18.57
N LEU A 101 5.02 -1.01 -18.45
CA LEU A 101 6.18 -1.26 -19.31
C LEU A 101 6.82 -2.61 -18.99
N PHE A 102 6.94 -2.92 -17.71
CA PHE A 102 7.43 -4.21 -17.23
C PHE A 102 6.33 -4.91 -16.43
N ASN A 103 6.04 -6.16 -16.72
CA ASN A 103 5.05 -6.94 -16.00
C ASN A 103 5.66 -8.21 -15.42
N VAL A 104 5.82 -8.25 -14.11
CA VAL A 104 6.37 -9.39 -13.38
C VAL A 104 5.26 -10.41 -13.18
N SER A 105 5.30 -11.51 -13.92
CA SER A 105 4.24 -12.53 -13.95
C SER A 105 4.76 -13.92 -13.68
N SER A 106 3.88 -14.81 -13.20
CA SER A 106 4.16 -16.24 -13.08
C SER A 106 4.07 -16.94 -14.44
N LYS A 107 4.83 -18.02 -14.61
CA LYS A 107 4.63 -18.99 -15.71
C LYS A 107 3.45 -19.93 -15.45
N LEU A 108 2.99 -20.00 -14.20
CA LEU A 108 1.87 -20.84 -13.79
C LEU A 108 0.54 -20.10 -14.02
N SER A 109 -0.47 -20.85 -14.43
CA SER A 109 -1.79 -20.27 -14.76
C SER A 109 -2.69 -20.18 -13.53
N ALA A 110 -3.40 -19.08 -13.40
CA ALA A 110 -4.45 -18.91 -12.40
C ALA A 110 -5.65 -19.85 -12.68
N THR A 111 -6.31 -20.29 -11.61
CA THR A 111 -7.48 -21.17 -11.65
C THR A 111 -8.73 -20.41 -11.22
N LYS A 112 -9.79 -20.42 -12.03
CA LYS A 112 -11.11 -19.95 -11.60
C LYS A 112 -11.77 -21.00 -10.71
N VAL A 113 -12.19 -20.60 -9.51
CA VAL A 113 -12.89 -21.44 -8.55
C VAL A 113 -14.39 -21.17 -8.67
N THR A 114 -15.16 -22.15 -9.11
CA THR A 114 -16.60 -22.01 -9.33
C THR A 114 -17.47 -22.87 -8.40
N THR A 115 -16.84 -23.74 -7.61
CA THR A 115 -17.50 -24.67 -6.70
C THR A 115 -17.93 -24.02 -5.39
N VAL A 116 -17.15 -23.08 -4.87
CA VAL A 116 -17.46 -22.34 -3.63
C VAL A 116 -18.45 -21.24 -3.94
N LYS A 117 -19.60 -21.24 -3.27
CA LYS A 117 -20.68 -20.27 -3.48
C LYS A 117 -20.84 -19.28 -2.32
N THR A 118 -20.43 -19.67 -1.14
CA THR A 118 -20.54 -18.89 0.10
C THR A 118 -19.28 -19.04 0.94
N LEU A 119 -18.99 -18.06 1.79
CA LEU A 119 -17.94 -18.13 2.80
C LEU A 119 -18.44 -17.53 4.11
N LYS A 120 -17.83 -17.94 5.21
CA LYS A 120 -18.03 -17.33 6.52
C LYS A 120 -16.75 -16.63 6.99
N LYS A 121 -16.90 -15.53 7.69
CA LYS A 121 -15.81 -14.86 8.39
C LYS A 121 -15.07 -15.89 9.27
N ASN A 122 -13.74 -15.90 9.19
CA ASN A 122 -12.85 -16.82 9.91
C ASN A 122 -13.03 -18.31 9.55
N GLN A 123 -13.65 -18.65 8.42
CA GLN A 123 -13.69 -20.04 7.93
C GLN A 123 -12.26 -20.50 7.62
N THR A 124 -11.87 -21.67 8.13
CA THR A 124 -10.50 -22.20 8.06
C THR A 124 -10.28 -23.19 6.92
N LYS A 125 -11.35 -23.60 6.25
CA LYS A 125 -11.30 -24.63 5.19
C LYS A 125 -12.27 -24.29 4.07
N LEU A 126 -11.78 -24.34 2.83
CA LEU A 126 -12.57 -24.28 1.62
C LEU A 126 -12.71 -25.68 1.03
N ASP A 127 -13.87 -26.01 0.46
CA ASP A 127 -14.05 -27.27 -0.27
C ASP A 127 -13.55 -27.13 -1.70
N ILE A 128 -12.23 -27.10 -1.83
CA ILE A 128 -11.49 -27.00 -3.11
C ILE A 128 -10.25 -27.87 -3.10
N SER A 129 -9.83 -28.27 -4.30
CA SER A 129 -8.53 -28.87 -4.56
C SER A 129 -7.84 -28.09 -5.66
N LEU A 130 -6.64 -27.57 -5.38
CA LEU A 130 -5.87 -26.70 -6.27
C LEU A 130 -4.55 -27.38 -6.67
N PRO A 131 -4.03 -27.10 -7.88
CA PRO A 131 -2.75 -27.66 -8.31
C PRO A 131 -1.56 -27.10 -7.51
N TYR A 132 -1.72 -25.89 -6.98
CA TYR A 132 -0.67 -25.15 -6.28
C TYR A 132 -1.15 -24.59 -4.94
N HIS A 133 -0.23 -24.31 -4.03
CA HIS A 133 -0.42 -23.33 -2.98
C HIS A 133 -0.82 -22.02 -3.65
N SER A 134 -1.87 -21.36 -3.18
CA SER A 134 -2.51 -20.30 -3.97
C SER A 134 -2.90 -19.10 -3.14
N PHE A 135 -2.76 -17.94 -3.75
CA PHE A 135 -3.34 -16.69 -3.32
C PHE A 135 -4.71 -16.55 -3.99
N ILE A 136 -5.76 -16.35 -3.20
CA ILE A 136 -7.13 -16.29 -3.69
C ILE A 136 -7.68 -14.87 -3.56
N VAL A 137 -8.29 -14.40 -4.61
CA VAL A 137 -9.13 -13.19 -4.59
C VAL A 137 -10.59 -13.62 -4.74
N VAL A 138 -11.42 -13.22 -3.78
CA VAL A 138 -12.88 -13.50 -3.77
C VAL A 138 -13.65 -12.19 -3.82
N THR A 139 -14.69 -12.14 -4.65
CA THR A 139 -15.52 -10.95 -4.84
C THR A 139 -16.99 -11.31 -4.92
N ASP A 140 -17.82 -10.50 -4.25
CA ASP A 140 -19.28 -10.47 -4.41
C ASP A 140 -19.69 -9.12 -4.99
N HIS A 141 -20.12 -9.08 -6.26
CA HIS A 141 -20.58 -7.86 -6.93
C HIS A 141 -22.02 -7.47 -6.53
N THR A 142 -22.73 -8.31 -5.76
CA THR A 142 -24.08 -8.00 -5.29
C THR A 142 -24.07 -7.25 -3.96
N THR A 143 -22.94 -7.27 -3.25
CA THR A 143 -22.74 -6.56 -1.98
C THR A 143 -21.75 -5.42 -2.19
N MET A 144 -22.21 -4.18 -1.97
CA MET A 144 -21.38 -2.98 -2.09
C MET A 144 -20.83 -2.57 -0.73
N ARG A 145 -19.54 -2.23 -0.71
CA ARG A 145 -18.79 -1.70 0.43
C ARG A 145 -18.17 -0.36 0.07
N TYR A 146 -17.78 0.40 1.06
CA TYR A 146 -17.07 1.66 0.85
C TYR A 146 -17.84 2.65 -0.04
N ILE A 147 -19.18 2.72 0.16
CA ILE A 147 -20.05 3.71 -0.48
C ILE A 147 -19.60 5.08 0.01
N ARG A 148 -18.96 5.82 -0.88
CA ARG A 148 -18.21 7.03 -0.51
C ARG A 148 -19.10 8.25 -0.45
N GLU A 149 -18.95 9.07 0.58
CA GLU A 149 -19.57 10.40 0.68
C GLU A 149 -18.59 11.52 0.33
N GLY A 150 -19.10 12.74 0.19
CA GLY A 150 -18.32 13.95 -0.03
C GLY A 150 -17.98 14.23 -1.50
N PRO A 151 -16.95 15.06 -1.75
CA PRO A 151 -16.64 15.56 -3.11
C PRO A 151 -16.42 14.51 -4.19
N ASN A 152 -15.94 13.33 -3.81
CA ASN A 152 -15.73 12.18 -4.70
C ASN A 152 -16.72 11.05 -4.43
N GLN A 153 -17.96 11.39 -4.06
CA GLN A 153 -19.01 10.40 -3.77
C GLN A 153 -19.20 9.38 -4.90
N ASN A 154 -19.47 8.14 -4.51
CA ASN A 154 -19.76 7.04 -5.44
C ASN A 154 -20.59 5.94 -4.75
N ASN A 155 -21.04 4.96 -5.52
CA ASN A 155 -21.87 3.86 -5.05
C ASN A 155 -21.08 2.70 -4.39
N GLY A 156 -19.82 2.94 -4.05
CA GLY A 156 -18.95 1.94 -3.43
C GLY A 156 -18.30 1.00 -4.43
N ALA A 157 -17.73 -0.06 -3.88
CA ALA A 157 -17.06 -1.12 -4.63
C ALA A 157 -17.59 -2.49 -4.20
N ALA A 158 -17.47 -3.48 -5.07
CA ALA A 158 -17.86 -4.86 -4.76
C ALA A 158 -17.09 -5.38 -3.55
N GLN A 159 -17.78 -6.09 -2.65
CA GLN A 159 -17.15 -6.72 -1.50
C GLN A 159 -16.04 -7.67 -1.96
N THR A 160 -14.81 -7.36 -1.61
CA THR A 160 -13.64 -8.12 -2.03
C THR A 160 -12.78 -8.49 -0.83
N ASP A 161 -12.26 -9.70 -0.84
CA ASP A 161 -11.32 -10.21 0.17
C ASP A 161 -10.22 -11.01 -0.50
N VAL A 162 -9.11 -11.19 0.20
CA VAL A 162 -7.94 -11.95 -0.25
C VAL A 162 -7.48 -12.91 0.83
N LEU A 163 -7.03 -14.09 0.45
CA LEU A 163 -6.54 -15.10 1.38
C LEU A 163 -5.53 -16.04 0.72
N VAL A 164 -4.73 -16.71 1.54
CA VAL A 164 -3.79 -17.75 1.12
C VAL A 164 -4.37 -19.11 1.50
N THR A 165 -4.25 -20.10 0.62
CA THR A 165 -4.63 -21.49 0.90
C THR A 165 -3.56 -22.47 0.46
N ASP A 166 -3.49 -23.61 1.12
CA ASP A 166 -2.78 -24.76 0.60
C ASP A 166 -3.56 -25.43 -0.56
N LYS A 167 -2.97 -26.46 -1.17
CA LYS A 167 -3.58 -27.23 -2.27
C LYS A 167 -4.92 -27.89 -1.89
N ASN A 168 -5.12 -28.14 -0.61
CA ASN A 168 -6.31 -28.81 -0.08
C ASN A 168 -7.39 -27.81 0.40
N GLY A 169 -7.18 -26.51 0.21
CA GLY A 169 -8.09 -25.45 0.61
C GLY A 169 -8.06 -25.08 2.09
N ASN A 170 -7.02 -25.49 2.85
CA ASN A 170 -6.84 -24.98 4.21
C ASN A 170 -6.41 -23.51 4.13
N VAL A 171 -7.14 -22.63 4.82
CA VAL A 171 -6.87 -21.19 4.83
C VAL A 171 -5.72 -20.89 5.78
N ASP A 172 -4.76 -20.09 5.34
CA ASP A 172 -3.72 -19.56 6.20
C ASP A 172 -4.33 -18.56 7.20
N MET A 173 -4.16 -18.82 8.49
CA MET A 173 -4.70 -18.01 9.56
C MET A 173 -4.07 -16.62 9.67
N ASN A 174 -2.95 -16.36 8.98
CA ASN A 174 -2.39 -15.02 8.82
C ASN A 174 -3.16 -14.18 7.78
N THR A 175 -3.97 -14.82 6.94
CA THR A 175 -4.82 -14.17 5.94
C THR A 175 -6.28 -14.61 6.07
N PRO A 176 -6.91 -14.50 7.27
CA PRO A 176 -8.24 -15.03 7.53
C PRO A 176 -9.29 -14.34 6.64
N ILE A 177 -10.40 -15.03 6.37
CA ILE A 177 -11.57 -14.45 5.70
C ILE A 177 -12.20 -13.41 6.62
N ILE A 178 -12.34 -12.17 6.15
CA ILE A 178 -12.81 -11.04 6.97
C ILE A 178 -14.30 -10.71 6.80
N TRP A 179 -14.95 -11.26 5.78
CA TRP A 179 -16.37 -11.03 5.49
C TRP A 179 -17.14 -12.33 5.38
N ASP A 180 -18.43 -12.30 5.74
CA ASP A 180 -19.38 -13.30 5.30
C ASP A 180 -19.76 -13.04 3.82
N TYR A 181 -19.75 -14.10 3.01
CA TYR A 181 -20.18 -14.08 1.62
C TYR A 181 -21.43 -14.94 1.47
N HIS A 182 -22.56 -14.31 1.26
CA HIS A 182 -23.82 -15.01 0.94
C HIS A 182 -23.90 -15.40 -0.53
N SER A 183 -23.12 -14.71 -1.36
CA SER A 183 -22.95 -14.98 -2.78
C SER A 183 -21.50 -14.69 -3.18
N ILE A 184 -20.89 -15.58 -3.96
CA ILE A 184 -19.58 -15.35 -4.58
C ILE A 184 -19.80 -15.25 -6.08
N THR A 185 -19.52 -14.08 -6.64
CA THR A 185 -19.67 -13.83 -8.08
C THR A 185 -18.39 -14.06 -8.84
N SER A 186 -17.23 -13.97 -8.16
CA SER A 186 -15.92 -14.25 -8.73
C SER A 186 -14.97 -14.76 -7.66
N MET A 187 -14.25 -15.85 -7.97
CA MET A 187 -13.16 -16.37 -7.14
C MET A 187 -12.06 -16.89 -8.05
N THR A 188 -10.85 -16.37 -7.86
CA THR A 188 -9.69 -16.75 -8.65
C THR A 188 -8.52 -17.13 -7.73
N ALA A 189 -7.93 -18.29 -7.95
CA ALA A 189 -6.74 -18.76 -7.26
C ALA A 189 -5.51 -18.51 -8.15
N TYR A 190 -4.62 -17.65 -7.69
CA TYR A 190 -3.34 -17.36 -8.32
C TYR A 190 -2.27 -18.24 -7.69
N PRO A 191 -1.47 -18.98 -8.47
CA PRO A 191 -0.43 -19.83 -7.92
C PRO A 191 0.62 -19.00 -7.18
N ILE A 192 1.13 -19.54 -6.08
CA ILE A 192 2.29 -18.98 -5.38
C ILE A 192 3.51 -19.73 -5.88
N ASP A 193 4.38 -19.03 -6.60
CA ASP A 193 5.64 -19.60 -7.09
C ASP A 193 6.54 -19.97 -5.91
N THR A 194 7.23 -21.10 -5.99
CA THR A 194 8.14 -21.57 -4.95
C THR A 194 9.46 -20.79 -4.92
N GLU A 195 9.92 -20.38 -6.11
CA GLU A 195 11.17 -19.65 -6.27
C GLU A 195 10.95 -18.13 -6.22
N THR A 196 11.79 -17.45 -5.48
CA THR A 196 11.78 -15.97 -5.43
C THR A 196 12.36 -15.42 -6.73
N LEU A 197 11.60 -14.52 -7.38
CA LEU A 197 12.09 -13.71 -8.48
C LEU A 197 12.67 -12.40 -7.94
N THR A 198 13.89 -12.06 -8.34
CA THR A 198 14.56 -10.83 -7.92
C THR A 198 14.72 -9.85 -9.09
N ILE A 199 14.49 -8.57 -8.80
CA ILE A 199 14.77 -7.45 -9.69
C ILE A 199 15.70 -6.51 -8.93
N ASN A 200 16.92 -6.33 -9.43
CA ASN A 200 17.94 -5.54 -8.77
C ASN A 200 18.28 -4.27 -9.55
N GLY A 201 18.34 -3.15 -8.86
CA GLY A 201 18.83 -1.87 -9.39
C GLY A 201 17.87 -1.21 -10.39
N GLY A 202 18.44 -0.41 -11.28
CA GLY A 202 17.73 0.41 -12.24
C GLY A 202 17.41 1.82 -11.74
N HIS A 203 17.74 2.81 -12.54
CA HIS A 203 17.43 4.20 -12.27
C HIS A 203 16.47 4.73 -13.34
N PHE A 204 15.21 4.85 -12.99
CA PHE A 204 14.12 5.25 -13.86
C PHE A 204 13.83 6.74 -13.73
N THR A 205 13.64 7.42 -14.85
CA THR A 205 13.17 8.80 -14.90
C THR A 205 11.93 8.86 -15.78
N THR A 206 10.77 9.15 -15.18
CA THR A 206 9.56 9.42 -15.95
C THR A 206 9.50 10.89 -16.33
N ILE A 207 9.43 11.19 -17.63
CA ILE A 207 9.02 12.51 -18.13
C ILE A 207 7.50 12.55 -18.04
N ALA A 208 6.95 13.37 -17.16
CA ALA A 208 5.54 13.36 -16.78
C ALA A 208 4.60 13.62 -17.96
N ASN A 209 3.41 13.01 -17.91
CA ASN A 209 2.35 13.26 -18.87
C ASN A 209 1.89 14.73 -18.85
N GLN A 210 1.40 15.19 -20.01
CA GLN A 210 0.88 16.54 -20.23
C GLN A 210 -0.66 16.53 -20.42
N ALA A 211 -1.33 15.50 -19.92
CA ALA A 211 -2.77 15.35 -20.02
C ALA A 211 -3.49 16.39 -19.14
N GLU A 212 -4.77 16.64 -19.47
CA GLU A 212 -5.64 17.46 -18.65
C GLU A 212 -5.82 16.83 -17.25
N SER A 213 -5.91 17.67 -16.21
CA SER A 213 -6.11 17.25 -14.82
C SER A 213 -7.49 16.61 -14.64
N LYS A 214 -7.57 15.32 -14.88
CA LYS A 214 -8.74 14.45 -14.73
C LYS A 214 -8.31 13.09 -14.14
N TYR A 215 -9.25 12.32 -13.62
CA TYR A 215 -8.99 10.95 -13.15
C TYR A 215 -8.73 9.95 -14.29
N THR A 216 -7.81 10.31 -15.21
CA THR A 216 -7.33 9.47 -16.28
C THR A 216 -5.93 8.96 -15.93
N TYR A 217 -5.87 8.06 -14.94
CA TYR A 217 -4.62 7.57 -14.39
C TYR A 217 -3.65 7.00 -15.43
N TYR A 218 -2.38 7.33 -15.26
CA TYR A 218 -1.27 6.73 -15.97
C TYR A 218 -0.65 5.62 -15.11
N ALA A 219 -0.40 4.45 -15.71
CA ALA A 219 0.23 3.30 -15.05
C ALA A 219 1.28 2.70 -16.00
N ARG A 220 2.44 3.35 -16.08
CA ARG A 220 3.54 3.01 -17.00
C ARG A 220 4.84 2.82 -16.21
N GLY A 221 4.97 1.67 -15.60
CA GLY A 221 6.11 1.33 -14.75
C GLY A 221 6.26 -0.18 -14.64
N ILE A 222 6.34 -0.68 -13.41
CA ILE A 222 6.56 -2.09 -13.08
C ILE A 222 5.29 -2.66 -12.44
N GLY A 223 4.54 -3.46 -13.18
CA GLY A 223 3.44 -4.25 -12.65
C GLY A 223 3.95 -5.54 -12.01
N VAL A 224 3.45 -5.90 -10.83
CA VAL A 224 3.77 -7.16 -10.14
C VAL A 224 2.48 -7.92 -9.91
N VAL A 225 2.31 -9.03 -10.62
CA VAL A 225 1.16 -9.95 -10.53
C VAL A 225 1.61 -11.38 -10.22
N ARG A 226 2.84 -11.54 -9.73
CA ARG A 226 3.48 -12.78 -9.31
C ARG A 226 3.78 -12.73 -7.82
N SER A 227 3.52 -13.84 -7.14
CA SER A 227 3.94 -14.03 -5.74
C SER A 227 5.43 -14.35 -5.64
N ASN A 228 6.01 -14.15 -4.45
CA ASN A 228 7.45 -14.34 -4.17
C ASN A 228 8.35 -13.48 -5.06
N VAL A 229 8.25 -12.16 -4.90
CA VAL A 229 9.06 -11.19 -5.65
C VAL A 229 9.80 -10.26 -4.70
N VAL A 230 11.08 -10.01 -5.00
CA VAL A 230 11.88 -8.98 -4.35
C VAL A 230 12.32 -7.95 -5.39
N ILE A 231 11.97 -6.69 -5.16
CA ILE A 231 12.48 -5.53 -5.91
C ILE A 231 13.45 -4.79 -5.01
N ASP A 232 14.71 -4.75 -5.40
CA ASP A 232 15.82 -4.23 -4.59
C ASP A 232 16.57 -3.09 -5.29
N GLY A 233 16.68 -1.94 -4.63
CA GLY A 233 17.51 -0.84 -5.08
C GLY A 233 17.00 -0.05 -6.29
N VAL A 234 15.75 -0.22 -6.69
CA VAL A 234 15.12 0.57 -7.76
C VAL A 234 15.03 2.03 -7.34
N LYS A 235 15.40 2.93 -8.26
CA LYS A 235 15.24 4.37 -8.11
C LYS A 235 14.28 4.89 -9.16
N HIS A 236 13.32 5.74 -8.74
CA HIS A 236 12.38 6.38 -9.66
C HIS A 236 12.29 7.87 -9.38
N GLU A 237 12.58 8.67 -10.40
CA GLU A 237 12.47 10.12 -10.40
C GLU A 237 11.46 10.59 -11.44
N ILE A 238 10.84 11.74 -11.19
CA ILE A 238 9.87 12.35 -12.11
C ILE A 238 10.37 13.71 -12.51
N THR A 239 10.27 14.00 -13.80
CA THR A 239 10.63 15.31 -14.39
C THR A 239 9.50 15.81 -15.28
N GLY A 240 9.50 17.09 -15.59
CA GLY A 240 8.53 17.67 -16.53
C GLY A 240 7.11 17.81 -16.00
N GLU A 241 6.87 17.62 -14.69
CA GLU A 241 5.58 17.97 -14.08
C GLU A 241 5.37 19.49 -14.15
N LEU A 242 4.25 19.89 -14.78
CA LEU A 242 3.86 21.30 -14.92
C LEU A 242 2.87 21.73 -13.81
N ASP A 243 1.97 22.65 -14.15
CA ASP A 243 0.86 23.10 -13.31
C ASP A 243 -0.42 22.25 -13.50
N HIS A 244 -0.39 21.32 -14.45
CA HIS A 244 -1.46 20.38 -14.76
C HIS A 244 -0.88 19.01 -15.15
N GLY A 245 -1.71 17.97 -15.06
CA GLY A 245 -1.37 16.61 -15.44
C GLY A 245 -2.40 15.61 -14.92
N ALA A 246 -2.52 14.44 -15.53
CA ALA A 246 -3.29 13.34 -15.01
C ALA A 246 -2.50 12.59 -13.93
N PRO A 247 -3.17 12.01 -12.92
CA PRO A 247 -2.50 11.32 -11.81
C PRO A 247 -1.88 10.00 -12.26
N TYR A 248 -0.92 9.52 -11.47
CA TYR A 248 -0.28 8.21 -11.63
C TYR A 248 -0.83 7.19 -10.64
N ASN A 249 -1.00 5.95 -11.09
CA ASN A 249 -1.52 4.84 -10.29
C ASN A 249 -0.45 3.76 -10.05
N GLY A 250 0.71 4.19 -9.57
CA GLY A 250 1.86 3.36 -9.24
C GLY A 250 2.86 3.20 -10.38
N PHE A 251 4.08 3.72 -10.18
CA PHE A 251 5.25 3.27 -10.93
C PHE A 251 5.56 1.81 -10.60
N ILE A 252 5.43 1.42 -9.32
CA ILE A 252 5.39 0.02 -8.90
C ILE A 252 3.96 -0.31 -8.48
N ALA A 253 3.29 -1.16 -9.26
CA ALA A 253 1.90 -1.56 -9.03
C ALA A 253 1.80 -3.06 -8.71
N ILE A 254 1.57 -3.39 -7.44
CA ILE A 254 1.46 -4.76 -6.93
C ILE A 254 -0.03 -5.15 -6.90
N SER A 255 -0.39 -6.27 -7.53
CA SER A 255 -1.80 -6.70 -7.53
C SER A 255 -1.98 -8.21 -7.66
N ASN A 256 -2.99 -8.75 -6.98
CA ASN A 256 -3.42 -10.16 -7.02
C ASN A 256 -2.29 -11.16 -6.72
N CYS A 257 -1.43 -10.84 -5.75
CA CYS A 257 -0.28 -11.66 -5.36
C CYS A 257 0.05 -11.52 -3.87
N THR A 258 0.96 -12.33 -3.39
CA THR A 258 1.44 -12.32 -2.01
C THR A 258 2.96 -12.45 -1.94
N GLU A 259 3.56 -12.21 -0.76
CA GLU A 259 5.01 -12.31 -0.53
C GLU A 259 5.81 -11.41 -1.48
N VAL A 260 5.51 -10.10 -1.49
CA VAL A 260 6.26 -9.12 -2.27
C VAL A 260 7.04 -8.19 -1.34
N THR A 261 8.33 -8.04 -1.61
CA THR A 261 9.18 -7.11 -0.87
C THR A 261 9.75 -6.04 -1.81
N LEU A 262 9.53 -4.77 -1.45
CA LEU A 262 10.26 -3.63 -1.98
C LEU A 262 11.32 -3.25 -0.96
N GLN A 263 12.59 -3.19 -1.36
CA GLN A 263 13.65 -2.82 -0.42
C GLN A 263 14.71 -1.92 -1.05
N ASN A 264 15.32 -1.06 -0.22
CA ASN A 264 16.41 -0.17 -0.61
C ASN A 264 16.05 0.76 -1.79
N CYS A 265 14.75 0.97 -2.05
CA CYS A 265 14.26 1.76 -3.17
C CYS A 265 14.24 3.26 -2.81
N LYS A 266 14.40 4.10 -3.83
CA LYS A 266 14.22 5.54 -3.71
C LYS A 266 13.20 6.00 -4.72
N LEU A 267 12.07 6.55 -4.25
CA LEU A 267 10.83 6.74 -5.01
C LEU A 267 10.38 8.20 -4.95
N SER A 268 9.53 8.65 -5.87
CA SER A 268 9.14 10.04 -5.98
C SER A 268 7.69 10.30 -5.54
N GLY A 269 7.49 11.40 -4.82
CA GLY A 269 6.16 12.01 -4.72
C GLY A 269 5.82 12.74 -6.03
N HIS A 270 4.54 12.76 -6.38
CA HIS A 270 4.02 13.49 -7.52
C HIS A 270 3.44 14.84 -7.09
N LYS A 271 3.50 15.83 -7.94
CA LYS A 271 2.82 17.11 -7.69
C LYS A 271 1.32 16.93 -7.47
N ILE A 272 0.77 17.79 -6.63
CA ILE A 272 -0.66 17.81 -6.35
C ILE A 272 -1.39 18.61 -7.43
N TYR A 273 -2.34 17.96 -8.09
CA TYR A 273 -3.26 18.61 -9.03
C TYR A 273 -4.70 18.52 -8.53
N SER A 274 -5.54 19.45 -8.99
CA SER A 274 -6.96 19.48 -8.66
C SER A 274 -7.80 19.31 -9.91
N THR A 275 -8.98 18.72 -9.74
CA THR A 275 -10.01 18.56 -10.77
C THR A 275 -11.40 18.72 -10.15
N ILE A 276 -12.44 18.51 -10.93
CA ILE A 276 -13.82 18.49 -10.44
C ILE A 276 -14.20 17.05 -10.13
N GLY A 277 -14.58 16.78 -8.89
CA GLY A 277 -15.05 15.48 -8.42
C GLY A 277 -16.48 15.16 -8.81
N SER A 278 -16.95 13.97 -8.46
CA SER A 278 -18.30 13.46 -8.82
C SER A 278 -19.46 14.28 -8.22
N ALA A 279 -19.22 14.98 -7.12
CA ALA A 279 -20.19 15.92 -6.53
C ALA A 279 -20.13 17.33 -7.16
N ASN A 280 -19.46 17.50 -8.29
CA ASN A 280 -19.28 18.77 -9.00
C ASN A 280 -18.58 19.86 -8.16
N THR A 281 -17.65 19.43 -7.29
CA THR A 281 -16.82 20.32 -6.47
C THR A 281 -15.33 20.07 -6.72
N SER A 282 -14.49 21.07 -6.46
CA SER A 282 -13.03 20.93 -6.60
C SER A 282 -12.49 19.86 -5.65
N VAL A 283 -11.63 19.00 -6.15
CA VAL A 283 -10.97 17.94 -5.39
C VAL A 283 -9.52 17.79 -5.79
N THR A 284 -8.69 17.42 -4.83
CA THR A 284 -7.30 17.04 -5.08
C THR A 284 -7.24 15.60 -5.58
N MET A 285 -6.50 15.36 -6.67
CA MET A 285 -6.28 14.03 -7.21
C MET A 285 -5.14 13.32 -6.47
N GLY A 286 -5.38 12.07 -6.06
CA GLY A 286 -4.32 11.20 -5.53
C GLY A 286 -3.47 10.66 -6.67
N SER A 287 -2.15 10.80 -6.54
CA SER A 287 -1.15 10.26 -7.46
C SER A 287 -0.13 9.47 -6.66
N TYR A 288 0.23 8.28 -7.11
CA TYR A 288 1.01 7.33 -6.30
C TYR A 288 2.19 6.77 -7.09
N ASP A 289 3.31 6.56 -6.42
CA ASP A 289 4.47 5.85 -6.97
C ASP A 289 4.44 4.34 -6.65
N VAL A 290 3.80 3.98 -5.54
CA VAL A 290 3.56 2.58 -5.16
C VAL A 290 2.07 2.36 -4.89
N THR A 291 1.50 1.35 -5.53
CA THR A 291 0.14 0.90 -5.21
C THR A 291 0.13 -0.60 -4.91
N VAL A 292 -0.69 -0.99 -3.92
CA VAL A 292 -0.90 -2.39 -3.52
C VAL A 292 -2.39 -2.68 -3.54
N ASN A 293 -2.83 -3.54 -4.44
CA ASN A 293 -4.25 -3.83 -4.61
C ASN A 293 -4.51 -5.34 -4.53
N ARG A 294 -5.46 -5.76 -3.69
CA ARG A 294 -5.83 -7.17 -3.57
C ARG A 294 -4.60 -8.07 -3.44
N SER A 295 -3.74 -7.76 -2.47
CA SER A 295 -2.49 -8.47 -2.22
C SER A 295 -2.30 -8.71 -0.72
N ALA A 296 -1.45 -9.66 -0.37
CA ALA A 296 -1.15 -9.92 1.03
C ALA A 296 0.36 -10.03 1.28
N ASN A 297 0.79 -9.85 2.55
CA ASN A 297 2.18 -10.02 2.96
C ASN A 297 3.14 -9.17 2.11
N VAL A 298 2.82 -7.89 1.97
CA VAL A 298 3.66 -6.93 1.22
C VAL A 298 4.48 -6.10 2.19
N THR A 299 5.80 -6.14 2.01
CA THR A 299 6.75 -5.41 2.84
C THR A 299 7.49 -4.34 2.03
N VAL A 300 7.49 -3.12 2.54
CA VAL A 300 8.32 -2.02 2.05
C VAL A 300 9.35 -1.70 3.14
N ARG A 301 10.64 -1.92 2.85
CA ARG A 301 11.69 -1.72 3.84
C ARG A 301 12.92 -0.96 3.32
N ASN A 302 13.55 -0.16 4.19
CA ASN A 302 14.71 0.67 3.85
C ASN A 302 14.49 1.54 2.60
N CYS A 303 13.26 2.02 2.40
CA CYS A 303 12.88 2.83 1.24
C CYS A 303 12.74 4.30 1.63
N LYS A 304 13.09 5.19 0.70
CA LYS A 304 13.02 6.64 0.91
C LYS A 304 12.32 7.35 -0.24
N GLN A 305 11.74 8.51 0.08
CA GLN A 305 11.21 9.45 -0.90
C GLN A 305 12.31 10.40 -1.37
N TYR A 306 12.30 10.79 -2.66
CA TYR A 306 13.22 11.81 -3.20
C TYR A 306 12.89 13.21 -2.72
N ASN A 307 11.58 13.56 -2.78
CA ASN A 307 11.08 14.87 -2.38
C ASN A 307 11.09 14.99 -0.85
N ASP A 308 11.11 16.20 -0.34
CA ASP A 308 10.93 16.45 1.09
C ASP A 308 9.58 15.88 1.54
N ILE A 309 9.60 14.97 2.50
CA ILE A 309 8.40 14.32 3.05
C ILE A 309 7.47 15.31 3.79
N HIS A 310 7.94 16.52 4.05
CA HIS A 310 7.18 17.59 4.70
C HIS A 310 6.59 18.61 3.72
N ASP A 311 6.98 18.56 2.43
CA ASP A 311 6.49 19.49 1.43
C ASP A 311 5.05 19.15 0.99
N PRO A 312 4.04 20.00 1.31
CA PRO A 312 2.66 19.73 0.98
C PRO A 312 2.32 19.91 -0.51
N SER A 313 3.26 20.34 -1.34
CA SER A 313 3.07 20.42 -2.81
C SER A 313 3.12 19.04 -3.48
N TYR A 314 3.57 17.99 -2.76
CA TYR A 314 3.61 16.62 -3.25
C TYR A 314 2.56 15.74 -2.56
N TRP A 315 1.95 14.85 -3.34
CA TRP A 315 1.04 13.83 -2.83
C TRP A 315 1.80 12.68 -2.16
N GLY A 316 1.10 11.92 -1.32
CA GLY A 316 1.69 10.73 -0.70
C GLY A 316 1.96 9.62 -1.71
N ILE A 317 3.13 8.99 -1.62
CA ILE A 317 3.63 8.06 -2.64
C ILE A 317 3.00 6.67 -2.63
N PHE A 318 2.25 6.32 -1.59
CA PHE A 318 1.75 4.97 -1.35
C PHE A 318 0.25 4.93 -1.12
N ALA A 319 -0.42 3.91 -1.68
CA ALA A 319 -1.78 3.53 -1.34
C ALA A 319 -1.99 2.02 -1.44
N SER A 320 -2.88 1.49 -0.58
CA SER A 320 -3.27 0.07 -0.59
C SER A 320 -4.78 -0.11 -0.50
N ASN A 321 -5.31 -1.10 -1.26
CA ASN A 321 -6.73 -1.43 -1.27
C ASN A 321 -6.93 -2.94 -1.18
N TYR A 322 -7.93 -3.39 -0.40
CA TYR A 322 -8.33 -4.79 -0.26
C TYR A 322 -7.15 -5.73 -0.02
N SER A 323 -6.23 -5.31 0.84
CA SER A 323 -4.97 -6.01 1.06
C SER A 323 -4.83 -6.45 2.52
N LYS A 324 -3.93 -7.40 2.78
CA LYS A 324 -3.66 -7.88 4.14
C LYS A 324 -2.17 -7.85 4.46
N ASN A 325 -1.85 -7.63 5.74
CA ASN A 325 -0.49 -7.69 6.27
C ASN A 325 0.48 -6.77 5.50
N ILE A 326 0.15 -5.48 5.44
CA ILE A 326 1.03 -4.47 4.83
C ILE A 326 2.03 -4.00 5.88
N THR A 327 3.32 -4.08 5.57
CA THR A 327 4.40 -3.68 6.48
C THR A 327 5.28 -2.59 5.88
N PHE A 328 5.45 -1.50 6.62
CA PHE A 328 6.53 -0.53 6.46
C PHE A 328 7.58 -0.77 7.54
N ASP A 329 8.84 -0.90 7.14
CA ASP A 329 9.97 -1.08 8.05
C ASP A 329 11.17 -0.23 7.61
N ALA A 330 11.59 0.70 8.44
CA ALA A 330 12.66 1.64 8.14
C ALA A 330 12.43 2.45 6.86
N VAL A 331 11.22 3.00 6.68
CA VAL A 331 10.89 3.88 5.54
C VAL A 331 10.88 5.35 5.94
N GLU A 332 11.11 6.21 4.95
CA GLU A 332 11.02 7.66 5.07
C GLU A 332 10.13 8.18 3.94
N PHE A 333 8.80 8.28 4.23
CA PHE A 333 7.77 8.62 3.26
C PHE A 333 6.84 9.72 3.79
N SER A 334 6.24 10.50 2.89
CA SER A 334 5.24 11.50 3.27
C SER A 334 3.95 10.88 3.83
N ARG A 335 3.66 9.58 3.53
CA ARG A 335 2.38 8.96 3.86
C ARG A 335 2.46 7.43 3.99
N PHE A 336 1.71 6.89 4.96
CA PHE A 336 1.17 5.53 4.92
C PHE A 336 -0.33 5.59 4.62
N ASP A 337 -0.84 4.79 3.68
CA ASP A 337 -2.26 4.80 3.33
C ASP A 337 -2.84 3.38 3.17
N ALA A 338 -3.47 2.88 4.21
CA ALA A 338 -4.42 1.81 4.12
C ALA A 338 -5.74 2.39 3.60
N HIS A 339 -5.82 2.61 2.28
CA HIS A 339 -6.81 3.46 1.66
C HIS A 339 -8.22 2.87 1.72
N MET A 340 -8.39 1.58 1.45
CA MET A 340 -9.71 0.96 1.40
C MET A 340 -9.64 -0.54 1.68
N GLY A 341 -10.19 -0.98 2.84
CA GLY A 341 -10.33 -2.39 3.15
C GLY A 341 -9.01 -3.14 3.39
N VAL A 342 -8.10 -2.56 4.16
CA VAL A 342 -6.85 -3.23 4.55
C VAL A 342 -7.05 -3.97 5.87
N ALA A 343 -6.63 -5.22 5.95
CA ALA A 343 -6.65 -6.02 7.17
C ALA A 343 -5.23 -6.25 7.67
N ASN A 344 -4.95 -5.85 8.88
CA ASN A 344 -3.65 -5.84 9.54
C ASN A 344 -2.60 -4.99 8.80
N ALA A 345 -1.98 -4.08 9.53
CA ALA A 345 -0.88 -3.28 9.01
C ALA A 345 0.15 -3.00 10.11
N THR A 346 1.40 -2.83 9.71
CA THR A 346 2.52 -2.51 10.60
C THR A 346 3.33 -1.36 10.02
N VAL A 347 3.61 -0.36 10.83
CA VAL A 347 4.57 0.70 10.52
C VAL A 347 5.59 0.74 11.65
N ARG A 348 6.85 0.45 11.33
CA ARG A 348 7.90 0.42 12.35
C ARG A 348 9.21 1.02 11.88
N ASN A 349 10.01 1.51 12.83
CA ASN A 349 11.34 2.08 12.59
C ASN A 349 11.37 3.19 11.53
N SER A 350 10.27 3.93 11.37
CA SER A 350 9.99 4.75 10.19
C SER A 350 9.79 6.22 10.54
N VAL A 351 9.85 7.06 9.50
CA VAL A 351 9.47 8.47 9.58
C VAL A 351 8.37 8.74 8.56
N LEU A 352 7.22 9.24 9.02
CA LEU A 352 6.11 9.64 8.15
C LEU A 352 5.93 11.15 8.17
N GLY A 353 5.88 11.73 6.98
CA GLY A 353 5.84 13.17 6.76
C GLY A 353 4.45 13.80 6.91
N HIS A 354 4.20 14.83 6.10
CA HIS A 354 3.05 15.74 6.26
C HIS A 354 1.66 15.10 6.12
N MET A 355 1.54 13.99 5.40
CA MET A 355 0.25 13.30 5.23
C MET A 355 0.02 12.20 6.29
N GLY A 356 1.02 11.85 7.10
CA GLY A 356 0.89 10.91 8.21
C GLY A 356 0.37 9.53 7.84
N MET A 357 -0.52 9.00 8.67
CA MET A 357 -1.13 7.67 8.47
C MET A 357 -2.63 7.79 8.25
N ASN A 358 -3.11 7.29 7.11
CA ASN A 358 -4.53 7.15 6.80
C ASN A 358 -4.90 5.67 6.80
N ILE A 359 -5.96 5.29 7.52
CA ILE A 359 -6.37 3.90 7.62
C ILE A 359 -7.88 3.73 7.46
N ILE A 360 -8.27 2.66 6.73
CA ILE A 360 -9.63 2.16 6.60
C ILE A 360 -9.57 0.65 6.49
N GLY A 361 -10.14 -0.04 7.45
CA GLY A 361 -10.10 -1.50 7.42
C GLY A 361 -10.35 -2.15 8.76
N CYS A 362 -9.57 -3.21 9.07
CA CYS A 362 -9.77 -4.01 10.27
C CYS A 362 -8.49 -4.71 10.75
N GLY A 363 -8.63 -5.42 11.88
CA GLY A 363 -7.54 -6.21 12.45
C GLY A 363 -6.59 -5.39 13.31
N GLN A 364 -5.32 -5.78 13.38
CA GLN A 364 -4.33 -5.09 14.18
C GLN A 364 -3.58 -4.04 13.35
N PHE A 365 -3.54 -2.81 13.83
CA PHE A 365 -2.66 -1.77 13.32
C PHE A 365 -1.57 -1.48 14.36
N LEU A 366 -0.34 -1.92 14.06
CA LEU A 366 0.83 -1.71 14.91
C LEU A 366 1.68 -0.54 14.38
N VAL A 367 1.96 0.43 15.24
CA VAL A 367 2.93 1.50 15.00
C VAL A 367 4.00 1.42 16.08
N GLU A 368 5.26 1.21 15.68
CA GLU A 368 6.36 0.98 16.62
C GLU A 368 7.63 1.75 16.21
N ASN A 369 8.35 2.33 17.18
CA ASN A 369 9.61 3.05 16.96
C ASN A 369 9.53 4.05 15.78
N THR A 370 8.40 4.76 15.65
CA THR A 370 8.08 5.55 14.45
C THR A 370 7.81 7.00 14.82
N LYS A 371 8.33 7.92 13.99
CA LYS A 371 8.06 9.36 14.06
C LYS A 371 7.00 9.73 13.03
N VAL A 372 5.96 10.44 13.47
CA VAL A 372 4.86 10.90 12.61
C VAL A 372 4.77 12.42 12.65
N CYS A 373 4.81 13.06 11.47
CA CYS A 373 4.82 14.53 11.33
C CYS A 373 3.54 15.09 10.69
N GLY A 374 2.49 14.30 10.56
CA GLY A 374 1.21 14.67 9.97
C GLY A 374 0.34 15.60 10.84
N TRP A 375 -0.82 15.98 10.30
CA TRP A 375 -1.83 16.73 11.03
C TRP A 375 -2.36 15.99 12.26
N ASN A 376 -2.46 14.67 12.14
CA ASN A 376 -2.88 13.74 13.18
C ASN A 376 -1.89 12.58 13.21
N PHE A 377 -1.83 11.85 14.31
CA PHE A 377 -1.03 10.63 14.36
C PHE A 377 -1.64 9.56 13.45
N ILE A 378 -2.97 9.30 13.58
CA ILE A 378 -3.76 8.44 12.71
C ILE A 378 -4.98 9.23 12.22
N ASN A 379 -5.28 9.12 10.93
CA ASN A 379 -6.50 9.64 10.33
C ASN A 379 -7.39 8.48 9.86
N LEU A 380 -8.55 8.31 10.50
CA LEU A 380 -9.62 7.46 10.03
C LEU A 380 -10.40 8.26 8.98
N ARG A 381 -10.26 7.90 7.72
CA ARG A 381 -10.83 8.70 6.61
C ARG A 381 -12.36 8.77 6.68
N SER A 382 -12.87 9.99 6.82
CA SER A 382 -14.30 10.25 7.00
C SER A 382 -15.14 9.92 5.76
N ASP A 383 -14.61 10.10 4.57
CA ASP A 383 -15.31 9.82 3.32
C ASP A 383 -15.67 8.34 3.12
N TYR A 384 -15.15 7.45 3.96
CA TYR A 384 -15.48 6.02 4.04
C TYR A 384 -15.93 5.58 5.44
N GLY A 385 -16.44 6.51 6.25
CA GLY A 385 -17.05 6.19 7.54
C GLY A 385 -16.09 6.11 8.72
N SER A 386 -14.88 6.66 8.60
CA SER A 386 -13.90 6.74 9.70
C SER A 386 -13.71 5.40 10.43
N THR A 387 -13.45 4.31 9.69
CA THR A 387 -13.56 2.95 10.23
C THR A 387 -12.24 2.19 10.31
N TRP A 388 -12.01 1.57 11.47
CA TRP A 388 -11.04 0.49 11.67
C TRP A 388 -11.59 -0.50 12.71
N GLU A 389 -12.06 -1.66 12.27
CA GLU A 389 -12.58 -2.71 13.18
C GLU A 389 -11.42 -3.53 13.76
N GLY A 390 -11.02 -3.30 15.01
CA GLY A 390 -9.98 -4.10 15.65
C GLY A 390 -9.14 -3.30 16.66
N GLU A 391 -7.84 -3.44 16.62
CA GLU A 391 -6.93 -2.86 17.59
C GLU A 391 -5.93 -1.89 16.96
N VAL A 392 -5.57 -0.85 17.70
CA VAL A 392 -4.43 0.03 17.41
C VAL A 392 -3.42 -0.07 18.54
N ILE A 393 -2.16 -0.35 18.20
CA ILE A 393 -1.05 -0.45 19.13
C ILE A 393 0.01 0.57 18.74
N ILE A 394 0.34 1.48 19.66
CA ILE A 394 1.36 2.53 19.50
C ILE A 394 2.45 2.25 20.52
N ARG A 395 3.69 1.99 20.06
CA ARG A 395 4.83 1.65 20.90
C ARG A 395 6.05 2.50 20.60
N ASN A 396 6.65 3.14 21.62
CA ASN A 396 7.91 3.88 21.48
C ASN A 396 7.91 4.87 20.30
N CYS A 397 6.83 5.66 20.16
CA CYS A 397 6.64 6.55 19.02
C CYS A 397 6.80 8.02 19.40
N GLU A 398 7.04 8.85 18.38
CA GLU A 398 7.01 10.31 18.48
C GLU A 398 5.97 10.89 17.53
N TYR A 399 5.20 11.86 18.03
CA TYR A 399 4.28 12.62 17.23
C TYR A 399 4.67 14.11 17.21
N PHE A 400 4.94 14.63 16.02
CA PHE A 400 5.18 16.04 15.75
C PHE A 400 3.97 16.62 15.01
N PRO A 401 2.99 17.19 15.69
CA PRO A 401 1.81 17.74 15.04
C PRO A 401 2.20 18.71 13.92
N ARG A 402 1.87 18.36 12.67
CA ARG A 402 2.18 19.15 11.49
C ARG A 402 3.63 19.65 11.45
N ASN A 403 4.57 18.79 11.77
CA ASN A 403 6.01 19.09 11.84
C ASN A 403 6.35 20.33 12.70
N GLY A 404 5.68 20.49 13.84
CA GLY A 404 5.93 21.57 14.79
C GLY A 404 5.19 22.88 14.51
N ALA A 405 4.24 22.91 13.55
CA ALA A 405 3.38 24.08 13.34
C ALA A 405 2.39 24.27 14.49
N GLN A 406 1.82 25.49 14.59
CA GLN A 406 0.83 25.82 15.60
C GLN A 406 -0.51 25.11 15.31
N VAL A 407 -0.73 23.94 15.90
CA VAL A 407 -1.94 23.13 15.75
C VAL A 407 -2.37 22.49 17.05
N ASP A 408 -3.66 22.20 17.14
CA ASP A 408 -4.28 21.49 18.25
C ASP A 408 -4.05 19.97 18.07
N ALA A 409 -3.13 19.38 18.84
CA ALA A 409 -2.69 18.00 18.65
C ALA A 409 -3.82 17.00 18.87
N THR A 410 -4.07 16.15 17.88
CA THR A 410 -5.08 15.06 17.93
C THR A 410 -4.44 13.77 17.47
N LEU A 411 -4.53 12.69 18.27
CA LEU A 411 -3.96 11.40 17.91
C LEU A 411 -4.79 10.71 16.84
N ILE A 412 -6.07 10.49 17.08
CA ILE A 412 -6.96 9.79 16.16
C ILE A 412 -8.02 10.75 15.65
N ASN A 413 -7.88 11.12 14.39
CA ASN A 413 -8.84 11.96 13.69
C ASN A 413 -9.86 11.14 12.94
N GLY A 414 -11.05 11.70 12.77
CA GLY A 414 -12.15 11.15 12.00
C GLY A 414 -13.38 12.06 12.10
N SER A 415 -14.37 11.75 11.30
CA SER A 415 -15.68 12.40 11.34
C SER A 415 -16.75 11.39 10.92
N TYR A 416 -17.86 11.35 11.63
CA TYR A 416 -18.97 10.44 11.34
C TYR A 416 -20.29 11.10 11.75
N SER A 417 -21.20 11.29 10.79
CA SER A 417 -22.49 11.94 11.03
C SER A 417 -23.62 10.95 11.34
N GLY A 418 -23.41 9.64 11.11
CA GLY A 418 -24.46 8.62 11.25
C GLY A 418 -25.59 8.72 10.23
N GLN A 419 -25.46 9.55 9.20
CA GLN A 419 -26.49 9.79 8.19
C GLN A 419 -26.25 9.05 6.87
N HIS A 420 -25.02 8.68 6.58
CA HIS A 420 -24.61 8.01 5.34
C HIS A 420 -24.43 6.50 5.55
N ASN A 421 -24.94 5.70 4.61
CA ASN A 421 -24.70 4.26 4.59
C ASN A 421 -23.46 3.93 3.78
N PHE A 422 -22.39 3.55 4.44
CA PHE A 422 -21.13 3.15 3.79
C PHE A 422 -21.13 1.70 3.26
N GLY A 423 -22.23 0.95 3.48
CA GLY A 423 -22.37 -0.46 3.08
C GLY A 423 -21.83 -1.46 4.11
N TYR A 424 -21.39 -0.98 5.26
CA TYR A 424 -20.89 -1.79 6.39
C TYR A 424 -21.05 -1.03 7.71
N THR A 425 -21.00 -1.75 8.82
CA THR A 425 -20.95 -1.12 10.15
C THR A 425 -19.59 -0.46 10.32
N CYS A 426 -19.56 0.82 10.70
CA CYS A 426 -18.33 1.55 10.96
C CYS A 426 -17.90 1.42 12.42
N TYR A 427 -16.59 1.41 12.65
CA TYR A 427 -15.99 1.17 13.97
C TYR A 427 -14.83 2.13 14.23
N MET A 428 -14.72 2.64 15.43
CA MET A 428 -13.42 3.01 15.96
C MET A 428 -12.60 1.75 16.31
N PRO A 429 -11.27 1.84 16.43
CA PRO A 429 -10.51 0.76 17.04
C PRO A 429 -11.13 0.38 18.39
N ARG A 430 -11.51 -0.87 18.58
CA ARG A 430 -12.17 -1.32 19.81
C ARG A 430 -11.27 -1.17 21.02
N LYS A 431 -9.98 -1.51 20.83
CA LYS A 431 -8.93 -1.32 21.82
C LYS A 431 -7.80 -0.48 21.25
N ILE A 432 -7.29 0.44 22.08
CA ILE A 432 -6.11 1.24 21.77
C ILE A 432 -5.10 1.04 22.88
N THR A 433 -3.88 0.62 22.53
CA THR A 433 -2.77 0.50 23.46
C THR A 433 -1.71 1.54 23.09
N ILE A 434 -1.36 2.40 24.03
CA ILE A 434 -0.28 3.38 23.93
C ILE A 434 0.77 3.02 24.97
N ASP A 435 1.94 2.57 24.52
CA ASP A 435 3.07 2.24 25.38
C ASP A 435 4.34 2.95 24.90
N GLY A 436 4.61 4.13 25.47
CA GLY A 436 5.70 5.01 25.06
C GLY A 436 5.31 5.88 23.86
N LEU A 437 4.71 7.03 24.12
CA LEU A 437 4.43 8.05 23.10
C LEU A 437 4.85 9.42 23.60
N ILE A 438 5.68 10.11 22.82
CA ILE A 438 6.06 11.50 23.04
C ILE A 438 5.28 12.37 22.05
N ILE A 439 4.45 13.28 22.57
CA ILE A 439 3.76 14.28 21.75
C ILE A 439 4.56 15.58 21.81
N ASN A 440 5.11 15.97 20.67
CA ASN A 440 5.92 17.21 20.55
C ASN A 440 5.01 18.40 20.24
N ASP A 441 4.09 18.71 21.13
CA ASP A 441 3.16 19.85 21.08
C ASP A 441 3.83 21.12 21.61
N ILE A 442 4.97 21.49 20.99
CA ILE A 442 5.86 22.58 21.43
C ILE A 442 5.35 23.98 21.07
N ASN A 443 4.41 24.08 20.14
CA ASN A 443 3.86 25.33 19.64
C ASN A 443 2.31 25.26 19.63
N PRO A 444 1.68 25.18 20.82
CA PRO A 444 0.23 25.05 20.89
C PRO A 444 -0.50 26.38 20.64
N PRO A 445 -1.76 26.35 20.20
CA PRO A 445 -2.62 27.54 20.16
C PRO A 445 -2.88 28.14 21.58
N ASP A 446 -3.25 29.40 21.65
CA ASP A 446 -3.45 30.13 22.94
C ASP A 446 -4.41 29.41 23.90
N ASN A 447 -5.49 28.83 23.38
CA ASN A 447 -6.53 28.16 24.20
C ASN A 447 -6.29 26.64 24.34
N TYR A 448 -5.08 26.18 24.08
CA TYR A 448 -4.73 24.76 24.13
C TYR A 448 -4.81 24.20 25.55
N ARG A 449 -5.61 23.14 25.72
CA ARG A 449 -5.78 22.46 27.01
C ARG A 449 -4.99 21.18 27.14
N GLY A 450 -4.37 20.72 26.04
CA GLY A 450 -3.62 19.49 25.91
C GLY A 450 -4.03 18.69 24.69
N PRO A 451 -3.23 17.68 24.31
CA PRO A 451 -3.53 16.83 23.15
C PRO A 451 -4.79 15.98 23.41
N LYS A 452 -5.49 15.66 22.35
CA LYS A 452 -6.69 14.82 22.38
C LYS A 452 -6.40 13.44 21.82
N ILE A 453 -6.93 12.40 22.47
CA ILE A 453 -6.88 11.05 21.92
C ILE A 453 -7.77 11.00 20.66
N PHE A 454 -9.00 11.53 20.74
CA PHE A 454 -9.93 11.54 19.62
C PHE A 454 -10.35 12.95 19.22
N ALA A 455 -10.50 13.16 17.92
CA ALA A 455 -11.33 14.24 17.39
C ALA A 455 -12.79 14.12 17.89
N PRO A 456 -13.64 15.17 17.77
CA PRO A 456 -15.04 15.09 18.23
C PRO A 456 -15.91 14.08 17.45
N PHE A 457 -15.53 13.64 16.28
CA PHE A 457 -16.21 12.75 15.33
C PHE A 457 -17.61 13.22 14.92
N ASN A 458 -18.60 13.21 15.81
CA ASN A 458 -19.95 13.68 15.51
C ASN A 458 -20.36 14.80 16.49
N ASN A 459 -20.36 16.04 16.01
CA ASN A 459 -20.74 17.21 16.81
C ASN A 459 -22.24 17.28 17.15
N ALA A 460 -23.09 16.48 16.46
CA ALA A 460 -24.50 16.36 16.80
C ALA A 460 -24.73 15.47 18.04
N TYR A 461 -23.72 14.76 18.49
CA TYR A 461 -23.78 13.94 19.70
C TYR A 461 -23.72 14.82 20.95
N THR A 462 -24.85 15.46 21.29
CA THR A 462 -24.96 16.47 22.35
C THR A 462 -25.69 15.97 23.61
N SER A 463 -26.20 14.74 23.59
CA SER A 463 -26.91 14.11 24.72
C SER A 463 -26.66 12.61 24.79
N GLU A 464 -27.01 12.03 25.93
CA GLU A 464 -26.94 10.58 26.14
C GLU A 464 -27.96 9.78 25.33
N THR A 465 -29.02 10.43 24.87
CA THR A 465 -30.13 9.84 24.13
C THR A 465 -29.99 9.99 22.62
N PHE A 466 -28.91 10.65 22.15
CA PHE A 466 -28.66 10.79 20.72
C PHE A 466 -28.49 9.42 20.06
N GLN A 467 -29.17 9.22 18.94
CA GLN A 467 -29.05 8.01 18.13
C GLN A 467 -28.75 8.39 16.69
N GLU A 468 -27.80 7.71 16.12
CA GLU A 468 -27.43 7.84 14.72
C GLU A 468 -28.27 6.89 13.86
N LYS A 469 -28.63 7.32 12.65
CA LYS A 469 -29.37 6.50 11.69
C LYS A 469 -28.56 5.24 11.31
N TYR A 470 -27.25 5.39 11.15
CA TYR A 470 -26.31 4.30 10.91
C TYR A 470 -25.32 4.31 12.08
N PRO A 471 -25.52 3.44 13.09
CA PRO A 471 -24.77 3.50 14.34
C PRO A 471 -23.28 3.25 14.14
N TYR A 472 -22.49 3.97 14.92
CA TYR A 472 -21.04 3.88 14.96
C TYR A 472 -20.60 3.16 16.24
N VAL A 473 -19.76 2.14 16.10
CA VAL A 473 -19.22 1.40 17.25
C VAL A 473 -17.98 2.12 17.77
N ILE A 474 -18.07 2.63 18.99
CA ILE A 474 -17.04 3.46 19.62
C ILE A 474 -16.00 2.57 20.30
N THR A 475 -14.79 3.09 20.49
CA THR A 475 -13.72 2.44 21.28
C THR A 475 -14.22 2.02 22.67
N GLU A 476 -13.92 0.79 23.07
CA GLU A 476 -14.29 0.23 24.36
C GLU A 476 -13.24 0.54 25.42
N GLU A 477 -11.96 0.41 25.05
CA GLU A 477 -10.84 0.49 25.99
C GLU A 477 -9.63 1.23 25.43
N ILE A 478 -8.99 2.03 26.29
CA ILE A 478 -7.70 2.67 26.01
C ILE A 478 -6.75 2.32 27.17
N GLU A 479 -5.65 1.64 26.86
CA GLU A 479 -4.54 1.44 27.78
C GLU A 479 -3.45 2.47 27.50
N ILE A 480 -3.01 3.20 28.52
CA ILE A 480 -1.99 4.24 28.39
C ILE A 480 -0.87 4.01 29.40
N LYS A 481 0.34 3.82 28.87
CA LYS A 481 1.59 3.73 29.59
C LYS A 481 2.61 4.67 28.96
N ASN A 482 3.36 5.42 29.75
CA ASN A 482 4.46 6.27 29.28
C ASN A 482 4.09 7.26 28.14
N LEU A 483 2.94 7.96 28.25
CA LEU A 483 2.57 9.05 27.36
C LEU A 483 3.04 10.36 27.97
N THR A 484 3.84 11.14 27.22
CA THR A 484 4.37 12.43 27.61
C THR A 484 4.06 13.52 26.58
N THR A 485 3.91 14.76 27.05
CA THR A 485 3.66 15.94 26.20
C THR A 485 4.77 16.97 26.42
N LYS A 486 5.25 17.60 25.37
CA LYS A 486 6.29 18.65 25.50
C LYS A 486 5.72 19.97 26.04
N SER A 487 4.43 20.23 25.84
CA SER A 487 3.73 21.38 26.44
C SER A 487 3.55 21.24 27.97
N GLY A 488 3.74 20.05 28.53
CA GLY A 488 3.42 19.76 29.93
C GLY A 488 1.91 19.70 30.23
N LYS A 489 1.05 19.84 29.22
CA LYS A 489 -0.41 19.78 29.39
C LYS A 489 -0.87 18.31 29.44
N PRO A 490 -1.88 17.98 30.27
CA PRO A 490 -2.46 16.64 30.31
C PRO A 490 -3.20 16.35 29.00
N TYR A 491 -3.27 15.08 28.61
CA TYR A 491 -4.11 14.66 27.49
C TYR A 491 -5.60 14.65 27.87
N LEU A 492 -6.45 14.89 26.88
CA LEU A 492 -7.90 14.78 26.94
C LEU A 492 -8.37 13.59 26.10
N ILE A 493 -9.49 12.96 26.49
CA ILE A 493 -10.07 11.90 25.65
C ILE A 493 -10.62 12.49 24.37
N SER A 494 -11.47 13.51 24.47
CA SER A 494 -12.03 14.25 23.33
C SER A 494 -12.66 15.57 23.83
N ASN A 495 -12.96 16.46 22.89
CA ASN A 495 -13.84 17.61 23.16
C ASN A 495 -15.34 17.24 23.10
N ASN A 496 -15.70 16.02 22.74
CA ASN A 496 -17.08 15.52 22.74
C ASN A 496 -17.29 14.52 23.90
N PRO A 497 -17.69 14.99 25.10
CA PRO A 497 -17.82 14.13 26.26
C PRO A 497 -19.00 13.16 26.17
N PHE A 498 -20.04 13.49 25.41
CA PHE A 498 -21.22 12.63 25.28
C PHE A 498 -20.91 11.36 24.47
N MET A 499 -20.21 11.51 23.36
CA MET A 499 -19.86 10.38 22.49
C MET A 499 -18.88 9.42 23.18
N PHE A 500 -17.92 9.94 23.95
CA PHE A 500 -16.82 9.15 24.54
C PHE A 500 -16.99 8.81 26.03
N ARG A 501 -18.18 9.03 26.60
CA ARG A 501 -18.44 8.86 28.05
C ARG A 501 -18.20 7.46 28.60
N ASN A 502 -18.40 6.42 27.77
CA ASN A 502 -18.33 5.03 28.16
C ASN A 502 -16.95 4.40 27.86
N VAL A 503 -16.01 5.16 27.33
CA VAL A 503 -14.67 4.64 27.02
C VAL A 503 -13.92 4.39 28.33
N LYS A 504 -13.53 3.13 28.55
CA LYS A 504 -12.72 2.75 29.71
C LYS A 504 -11.27 3.13 29.46
N VAL A 505 -10.72 3.97 30.33
CA VAL A 505 -9.32 4.41 30.26
C VAL A 505 -8.53 3.81 31.41
N MET A 506 -7.54 2.98 31.09
CA MET A 506 -6.62 2.39 32.05
C MET A 506 -5.25 3.08 31.95
N LYS A 507 -4.81 3.68 33.06
CA LYS A 507 -3.45 4.21 33.19
C LYS A 507 -2.59 3.17 33.90
N ILE A 508 -1.58 2.66 33.21
CA ILE A 508 -0.61 1.74 33.80
C ILE A 508 0.56 2.57 34.32
N ILE A 509 0.69 2.68 35.63
CA ILE A 509 1.84 3.31 36.29
C ILE A 509 2.83 2.19 36.59
N GLU A 510 4.01 2.21 35.99
CA GLU A 510 5.09 1.32 36.43
C GLU A 510 5.50 1.74 37.86
N VAL A 511 5.24 0.89 38.82
CA VAL A 511 5.91 0.98 40.13
C VAL A 511 7.35 0.54 39.86
N ILE A 512 8.26 1.48 39.70
CA ILE A 512 9.70 1.17 39.77
C ILE A 512 9.95 0.71 41.19
N ASP A 513 10.03 -0.59 41.39
CA ASP A 513 10.46 -1.17 42.64
C ASP A 513 11.93 -0.78 42.84
N THR A 514 12.15 0.34 43.51
CA THR A 514 13.47 0.74 44.00
C THR A 514 13.77 -0.12 45.24
N ALA A 515 13.97 -1.41 45.00
CA ALA A 515 14.59 -2.25 46.01
C ALA A 515 16.07 -1.83 46.15
N PHE A 516 16.36 -1.16 47.24
CA PHE A 516 17.71 -0.85 47.72
C PHE A 516 18.48 -2.14 48.07
#